data_767c2a3f2c7dc73b6b7c039ab6e3bdf2
#
_entry.id   767c2a3f2c7dc73b6b7c039ab6e3bdf2
#
_cell.length_a   1.000
_cell.length_b   1.000
_cell.length_c   1.000
_cell.angle_alpha   90.00
_cell.angle_beta   90.00
_cell.angle_gamma   90.00
#
_symmetry.space_group_name_H-M   'P 1'
#
loop_
_entity.id
_entity.type
_entity.pdbx_description
1 polymer ?
#
loop_
_entity_poly.entity_id
_entity_poly.type
_entity_poly.pdbx_seq_one_letter_code
_entity_poly.pdbx_strand_id
1 'polypeptide(L)'
;MSRTALPLLFASLGLAACASVPTANQDSGREIPAEMAQRIERISKSHVFADMHAHPSRFHRAGVETVLPEEIENYRRSHMAVVVANISTDMAFSGRYTNRDGTEVERGRYKPAPGEVMALTVDRMQRLDDTIEAGYAVRADVPQDALDARANGEVALLSALEGADALEGSMENFYELHRRGLRLIQPIHFRNNELGHMQTWPYSPGGLTEFGKAVVREANRLGVIIDMAHANSETMRDILALTEDPVLFSHGGVRALTDDDRVVTDEEIRLIAENGGVIGIWPNGSRVETLDLMVDYIEHVIRVGGIDHVGIGSDLRGVSRYSTGFGGNANFRAVAAELLARGYSDDDVGKVMGGNFFRVWSTVAGQ
;
A
#
# COMPACT_ATOMS: atom_id res chain seq x y z
N MET A 1 25.33 -69.06 31.81
CA MET A 1 25.67 -67.62 31.74
C MET A 1 24.63 -66.99 30.83
N SER A 2 23.63 -66.40 31.48
CA SER A 2 22.41 -65.85 30.85
C SER A 2 22.67 -64.41 30.46
N ARG A 3 22.44 -64.04 29.19
CA ARG A 3 22.42 -62.64 28.70
C ARG A 3 20.97 -62.21 28.55
N THR A 4 20.52 -61.36 29.48
CA THR A 4 19.24 -60.67 29.45
C THR A 4 19.30 -59.55 28.41
N ALA A 5 18.42 -59.55 27.47
CA ALA A 5 18.17 -58.46 26.50
C ALA A 5 17.20 -57.46 27.10
N LEU A 6 17.57 -56.17 27.06
CA LEU A 6 16.75 -55.04 27.46
C LEU A 6 15.93 -54.56 26.22
N PRO A 7 14.64 -54.30 26.33
CA PRO A 7 13.88 -53.75 25.20
C PRO A 7 14.09 -52.24 25.07
N LEU A 8 14.39 -51.79 23.84
CA LEU A 8 14.39 -50.37 23.46
C LEU A 8 12.97 -49.87 23.41
N LEU A 9 12.63 -48.90 24.27
CA LEU A 9 11.41 -48.12 24.18
C LEU A 9 11.60 -47.09 23.07
N PHE A 10 10.81 -47.22 21.98
CA PHE A 10 10.61 -46.14 21.00
C PHE A 10 9.68 -45.08 21.59
N ALA A 11 10.24 -43.93 21.93
CA ALA A 11 9.45 -42.76 22.24
C ALA A 11 8.94 -42.14 20.93
N SER A 12 7.65 -42.23 20.71
CA SER A 12 6.96 -41.49 19.64
C SER A 12 7.00 -39.99 19.93
N LEU A 13 7.84 -39.26 19.22
CA LEU A 13 7.71 -37.80 19.20
C LEU A 13 6.38 -37.44 18.51
N GLY A 14 5.46 -36.92 19.34
CA GLY A 14 4.24 -36.29 18.82
C GLY A 14 4.60 -35.11 17.94
N LEU A 15 4.08 -35.11 16.70
CA LEU A 15 4.03 -33.90 15.87
C LEU A 15 3.26 -32.83 16.64
N ALA A 16 3.97 -31.79 17.06
CA ALA A 16 3.34 -30.58 17.54
C ALA A 16 2.53 -29.99 16.37
N ALA A 17 1.21 -30.02 16.51
CA ALA A 17 0.31 -29.32 15.63
C ALA A 17 0.74 -27.85 15.59
N CYS A 18 1.08 -27.33 14.40
CA CYS A 18 1.19 -25.92 14.16
C CYS A 18 -0.15 -25.29 14.56
N ALA A 19 -0.17 -24.60 15.69
CA ALA A 19 -1.28 -23.78 16.08
C ALA A 19 -1.47 -22.75 14.96
N SER A 20 -2.55 -22.87 14.21
CA SER A 20 -3.01 -21.85 13.28
C SER A 20 -3.17 -20.56 14.06
N VAL A 21 -2.37 -19.54 13.69
CA VAL A 21 -2.59 -18.17 14.15
C VAL A 21 -4.05 -17.84 13.84
N PRO A 22 -4.85 -17.36 14.79
CA PRO A 22 -6.22 -16.99 14.54
C PRO A 22 -6.23 -15.98 13.39
N THR A 23 -6.84 -16.33 12.27
CA THR A 23 -7.11 -15.39 11.19
C THR A 23 -8.00 -14.31 11.77
N ALA A 24 -7.48 -13.09 11.81
CA ALA A 24 -8.21 -11.91 12.24
C ALA A 24 -9.58 -11.88 11.55
N ASN A 25 -10.59 -11.71 12.36
CA ASN A 25 -12.00 -11.53 12.11
C ASN A 25 -12.38 -11.50 10.61
N GLN A 26 -12.83 -12.63 10.07
CA GLN A 26 -13.45 -12.71 8.73
C GLN A 26 -14.86 -12.13 8.83
N ASP A 27 -14.94 -10.79 8.97
CA ASP A 27 -16.16 -10.11 8.62
C ASP A 27 -16.37 -10.32 7.11
N SER A 28 -17.49 -10.90 6.73
CA SER A 28 -17.83 -11.22 5.32
C SER A 28 -18.00 -9.96 4.45
N GLY A 29 -17.81 -8.78 5.02
CA GLY A 29 -18.10 -7.51 4.38
C GLY A 29 -19.61 -7.22 4.31
N ARG A 30 -19.96 -5.99 3.94
CA ARG A 30 -21.36 -5.59 3.74
C ARG A 30 -21.93 -6.28 2.51
N GLU A 31 -23.13 -6.89 2.63
CA GLU A 31 -23.87 -7.44 1.49
C GLU A 31 -24.31 -6.30 0.55
N ILE A 32 -24.08 -6.47 -0.74
CA ILE A 32 -24.40 -5.48 -1.77
C ILE A 32 -25.61 -5.97 -2.56
N PRO A 33 -26.71 -5.19 -2.61
CA PRO A 33 -27.88 -5.53 -3.41
C PRO A 33 -27.53 -5.76 -4.89
N ALA A 34 -28.18 -6.71 -5.54
CA ALA A 34 -27.86 -7.12 -6.91
C ALA A 34 -27.88 -5.96 -7.93
N GLU A 35 -28.86 -5.06 -7.82
CA GLU A 35 -28.94 -3.85 -8.67
C GLU A 35 -27.73 -2.93 -8.48
N MET A 36 -27.33 -2.72 -7.22
CA MET A 36 -26.15 -1.93 -6.88
C MET A 36 -24.88 -2.59 -7.42
N ALA A 37 -24.74 -3.90 -7.26
CA ALA A 37 -23.59 -4.64 -7.80
C ALA A 37 -23.49 -4.50 -9.33
N GLN A 38 -24.60 -4.57 -10.06
CA GLN A 38 -24.65 -4.34 -11.50
C GLN A 38 -24.28 -2.88 -11.86
N ARG A 39 -24.68 -1.90 -11.04
CA ARG A 39 -24.31 -0.50 -11.25
C ARG A 39 -22.80 -0.32 -11.08
N ILE A 40 -22.21 -0.89 -10.03
CA ILE A 40 -20.76 -0.87 -9.79
C ILE A 40 -20.00 -1.53 -10.94
N GLU A 41 -20.47 -2.66 -11.43
CA GLU A 41 -19.86 -3.33 -12.60
C GLU A 41 -19.90 -2.42 -13.84
N ARG A 42 -20.96 -1.67 -14.10
CA ARG A 42 -21.00 -0.71 -15.20
C ARG A 42 -19.97 0.43 -15.03
N ILE A 43 -19.85 0.96 -13.80
CA ILE A 43 -18.86 1.99 -13.47
C ILE A 43 -17.43 1.47 -13.72
N SER A 44 -17.11 0.25 -13.29
CA SER A 44 -15.79 -0.34 -13.48
C SER A 44 -15.41 -0.57 -14.96
N LYS A 45 -16.40 -0.66 -15.85
CA LYS A 45 -16.15 -0.75 -17.30
C LYS A 45 -15.76 0.60 -17.93
N SER A 46 -16.15 1.72 -17.33
CA SER A 46 -15.84 3.08 -17.82
C SER A 46 -14.67 3.72 -17.07
N HIS A 47 -14.38 3.28 -15.84
CA HIS A 47 -13.31 3.81 -14.99
C HIS A 47 -12.32 2.72 -14.59
N VAL A 48 -11.05 3.08 -14.44
CA VAL A 48 -10.03 2.19 -13.86
C VAL A 48 -10.25 2.16 -12.35
N PHE A 49 -10.55 0.98 -11.80
CA PHE A 49 -10.54 0.77 -10.35
C PHE A 49 -9.14 0.39 -9.90
N ALA A 50 -8.64 1.02 -8.85
CA ALA A 50 -7.27 0.86 -8.38
C ALA A 50 -7.18 0.80 -6.85
N ASP A 51 -6.30 -0.06 -6.36
CA ASP A 51 -5.81 0.00 -4.98
C ASP A 51 -4.43 0.69 -4.98
N MET A 52 -4.35 1.88 -4.41
CA MET A 52 -3.14 2.71 -4.45
C MET A 52 -2.04 2.21 -3.51
N HIS A 53 -2.34 1.25 -2.61
CA HIS A 53 -1.36 0.69 -1.69
C HIS A 53 -1.82 -0.64 -1.12
N ALA A 54 -1.06 -1.70 -1.37
CA ALA A 54 -1.31 -3.02 -0.79
C ALA A 54 -0.01 -3.84 -0.68
N HIS A 55 -0.07 -4.88 0.14
CA HIS A 55 0.97 -5.93 0.26
C HIS A 55 0.40 -7.29 -0.11
N PRO A 56 0.04 -7.54 -1.37
CA PRO A 56 -0.67 -8.75 -1.77
C PRO A 56 0.01 -10.00 -1.23
N SER A 57 -0.75 -10.86 -0.51
CA SER A 57 -0.25 -12.10 0.13
C SER A 57 0.98 -11.92 1.02
N ARG A 58 1.34 -10.69 1.37
CA ARG A 58 2.59 -10.36 2.08
C ARG A 58 3.85 -10.86 1.34
N PHE A 59 3.83 -10.82 0.01
CA PHE A 59 4.93 -11.31 -0.84
C PHE A 59 6.30 -10.72 -0.46
N HIS A 60 6.33 -9.56 0.17
CA HIS A 60 7.53 -8.90 0.67
C HIS A 60 8.11 -9.54 1.95
N ARG A 61 7.45 -10.55 2.53
CA ARG A 61 7.92 -11.23 3.77
C ARG A 61 8.63 -12.54 3.48
N ALA A 62 9.46 -12.98 4.42
CA ALA A 62 10.13 -14.28 4.35
C ALA A 62 9.10 -15.43 4.29
N GLY A 63 9.37 -16.43 3.47
CA GLY A 63 8.53 -17.62 3.33
C GLY A 63 7.32 -17.46 2.41
N VAL A 64 7.18 -16.31 1.74
CA VAL A 64 6.18 -16.12 0.68
C VAL A 64 6.92 -15.96 -0.66
N GLU A 65 6.65 -16.82 -1.62
CA GLU A 65 7.37 -16.83 -2.89
C GLU A 65 6.66 -16.02 -3.99
N THR A 66 5.32 -16.03 -3.99
CA THR A 66 4.50 -15.34 -4.98
C THR A 66 3.25 -14.74 -4.33
N VAL A 67 2.53 -13.88 -5.04
CA VAL A 67 1.17 -13.49 -4.67
C VAL A 67 0.23 -14.68 -4.91
N LEU A 68 -0.63 -14.98 -3.94
CA LEU A 68 -1.54 -16.11 -4.02
C LEU A 68 -2.63 -15.88 -5.07
N PRO A 69 -2.94 -16.88 -5.92
CA PRO A 69 -3.97 -16.74 -6.96
C PRO A 69 -5.34 -16.34 -6.42
N GLU A 70 -5.71 -16.81 -5.24
CA GLU A 70 -7.00 -16.47 -4.61
C GLU A 70 -7.10 -14.98 -4.24
N GLU A 71 -5.99 -14.34 -3.91
CA GLU A 71 -5.96 -12.91 -3.60
C GLU A 71 -6.09 -12.07 -4.87
N ILE A 72 -5.44 -12.48 -5.96
CA ILE A 72 -5.67 -11.87 -7.29
C ILE A 72 -7.14 -12.03 -7.70
N GLU A 73 -7.74 -13.19 -7.45
CA GLU A 73 -9.16 -13.42 -7.74
C GLU A 73 -10.08 -12.52 -6.89
N ASN A 74 -9.73 -12.21 -5.64
CA ASN A 74 -10.48 -11.25 -4.81
C ASN A 74 -10.42 -9.82 -5.39
N TYR A 75 -9.26 -9.38 -5.88
CA TYR A 75 -9.14 -8.11 -6.61
C TYR A 75 -9.99 -8.12 -7.89
N ARG A 76 -9.96 -9.20 -8.66
CA ARG A 76 -10.76 -9.35 -9.88
C ARG A 76 -12.26 -9.27 -9.58
N ARG A 77 -12.75 -9.95 -8.53
CA ARG A 77 -14.15 -9.88 -8.08
C ARG A 77 -14.56 -8.48 -7.62
N SER A 78 -13.60 -7.69 -7.18
CA SER A 78 -13.80 -6.28 -6.82
C SER A 78 -13.64 -5.32 -8.00
N HIS A 79 -13.45 -5.84 -9.22
CA HIS A 79 -13.23 -5.10 -10.46
C HIS A 79 -11.96 -4.23 -10.45
N MET A 80 -10.98 -4.54 -9.60
CA MET A 80 -9.71 -3.82 -9.58
C MET A 80 -8.91 -4.15 -10.85
N ALA A 81 -8.57 -3.11 -11.59
CA ALA A 81 -7.74 -3.22 -12.79
C ALA A 81 -6.25 -3.13 -12.45
N VAL A 82 -5.90 -2.34 -11.43
CA VAL A 82 -4.52 -2.18 -10.99
C VAL A 82 -4.42 -2.19 -9.47
N VAL A 83 -3.36 -2.83 -8.98
CA VAL A 83 -3.00 -2.86 -7.55
C VAL A 83 -1.54 -2.44 -7.42
N VAL A 84 -1.29 -1.42 -6.62
CA VAL A 84 0.07 -1.00 -6.26
C VAL A 84 0.61 -1.99 -5.23
N ALA A 85 1.53 -2.84 -5.66
CA ALA A 85 2.14 -3.90 -4.87
C ALA A 85 3.42 -3.39 -4.19
N ASN A 86 3.30 -3.07 -2.90
CA ASN A 86 4.36 -2.42 -2.13
C ASN A 86 5.33 -3.41 -1.53
N ILE A 87 6.62 -3.12 -1.72
CA ILE A 87 7.75 -3.82 -1.11
C ILE A 87 8.23 -2.98 0.08
N SER A 88 8.11 -3.52 1.29
CA SER A 88 8.59 -2.90 2.53
C SER A 88 9.71 -3.76 3.10
N THR A 89 10.92 -3.21 3.22
CA THR A 89 12.12 -3.94 3.67
C THR A 89 12.67 -3.46 5.01
N ASP A 90 12.41 -2.22 5.41
CA ASP A 90 12.91 -1.61 6.65
C ASP A 90 12.44 -2.34 7.93
N MET A 91 11.27 -2.95 7.89
CA MET A 91 10.71 -3.73 9.01
C MET A 91 11.62 -4.87 9.47
N ALA A 92 12.51 -5.38 8.61
CA ALA A 92 13.44 -6.43 8.96
C ALA A 92 14.56 -5.95 9.93
N PHE A 93 14.86 -4.63 9.93
CA PHE A 93 15.99 -4.05 10.67
C PHE A 93 15.69 -2.73 11.39
N SER A 94 14.43 -2.31 11.47
CA SER A 94 14.06 -1.00 12.02
C SER A 94 14.23 -0.84 13.54
N GLY A 95 14.56 -1.91 14.28
CA GLY A 95 14.94 -1.83 15.69
C GLY A 95 13.77 -1.70 16.68
N ARG A 96 14.08 -1.29 17.92
CA ARG A 96 13.07 -1.01 18.96
C ARG A 96 12.65 0.44 18.91
N TYR A 97 11.37 0.71 19.09
CA TYR A 97 10.87 2.04 19.39
C TYR A 97 9.73 1.96 20.42
N THR A 98 9.51 3.09 21.10
CA THR A 98 8.44 3.22 22.08
C THR A 98 7.30 4.01 21.45
N ASN A 99 6.09 3.47 21.49
CA ASN A 99 4.89 4.18 21.09
C ASN A 99 4.57 5.34 22.05
N ARG A 100 3.67 6.25 21.65
CA ARG A 100 3.17 7.36 22.49
C ARG A 100 2.57 6.89 23.82
N ASP A 101 1.96 5.70 23.84
CA ASP A 101 1.38 5.07 25.03
C ASP A 101 2.41 4.41 25.95
N GLY A 102 3.70 4.49 25.63
CA GLY A 102 4.79 3.87 26.38
C GLY A 102 5.06 2.40 26.04
N THR A 103 4.33 1.83 25.09
CA THR A 103 4.53 0.45 24.66
C THR A 103 5.83 0.33 23.87
N GLU A 104 6.75 -0.53 24.31
CA GLU A 104 7.93 -0.88 23.53
C GLU A 104 7.57 -1.82 22.38
N VAL A 105 7.89 -1.42 21.16
CA VAL A 105 7.77 -2.24 19.97
C VAL A 105 9.14 -2.65 19.49
N GLU A 106 9.39 -3.94 19.49
CA GLU A 106 10.62 -4.52 18.96
C GLU A 106 10.41 -4.88 17.48
N ARG A 107 11.09 -4.17 16.59
CA ARG A 107 11.14 -4.50 15.17
C ARG A 107 12.59 -4.69 14.79
N GLY A 108 12.98 -5.89 14.36
CA GLY A 108 14.30 -6.28 13.91
C GLY A 108 15.48 -5.65 14.69
N ARG A 109 16.46 -6.41 15.05
CA ARG A 109 17.66 -5.92 15.78
C ARG A 109 18.88 -5.84 14.88
N TYR A 110 18.65 -5.86 13.61
CA TYR A 110 19.69 -6.11 12.67
C TYR A 110 20.09 -4.82 11.97
N LYS A 111 21.38 -4.53 11.96
CA LYS A 111 21.94 -3.48 11.12
C LYS A 111 22.38 -4.12 9.81
N PRO A 112 21.74 -3.82 8.69
CA PRO A 112 22.08 -4.44 7.41
C PRO A 112 23.51 -4.12 7.00
N ALA A 113 24.16 -5.07 6.35
CA ALA A 113 25.40 -4.81 5.66
C ALA A 113 25.16 -3.98 4.38
N PRO A 114 26.14 -3.22 3.90
CA PRO A 114 26.00 -2.50 2.63
C PRO A 114 25.59 -3.46 1.48
N GLY A 115 24.60 -3.06 0.72
CA GLY A 115 24.03 -3.84 -0.37
C GLY A 115 22.98 -4.88 0.03
N GLU A 116 22.76 -5.11 1.31
CA GLU A 116 21.86 -6.16 1.78
C GLU A 116 20.40 -5.78 1.64
N VAL A 117 20.03 -4.53 1.92
CA VAL A 117 18.65 -4.04 1.75
C VAL A 117 18.28 -4.01 0.28
N MET A 118 19.21 -3.57 -0.56
CA MET A 118 19.04 -3.62 -2.02
C MET A 118 18.84 -5.04 -2.52
N ALA A 119 19.69 -5.99 -2.12
CA ALA A 119 19.55 -7.40 -2.49
C ALA A 119 18.22 -8.01 -2.05
N LEU A 120 17.78 -7.69 -0.83
CA LEU A 120 16.48 -8.13 -0.30
C LEU A 120 15.31 -7.54 -1.09
N THR A 121 15.41 -6.29 -1.51
CA THR A 121 14.39 -5.62 -2.33
C THR A 121 14.30 -6.27 -3.72
N VAL A 122 15.45 -6.54 -4.35
CA VAL A 122 15.51 -7.21 -5.65
C VAL A 122 14.90 -8.63 -5.57
N ASP A 123 15.20 -9.40 -4.53
CA ASP A 123 14.58 -10.71 -4.30
C ASP A 123 13.04 -10.61 -4.24
N ARG A 124 12.52 -9.58 -3.59
CA ARG A 124 11.06 -9.36 -3.49
C ARG A 124 10.43 -8.86 -4.77
N MET A 125 11.14 -8.05 -5.57
CA MET A 125 10.69 -7.71 -6.92
C MET A 125 10.59 -8.96 -7.79
N GLN A 126 11.55 -9.89 -7.68
CA GLN A 126 11.50 -11.14 -8.42
C GLN A 126 10.23 -11.96 -8.11
N ARG A 127 9.72 -11.91 -6.87
CA ARG A 127 8.47 -12.62 -6.51
C ARG A 127 7.23 -12.04 -7.21
N LEU A 128 7.22 -10.74 -7.53
CA LEU A 128 6.19 -10.17 -8.39
C LEU A 128 6.35 -10.65 -9.82
N ASP A 129 7.58 -10.74 -10.32
CA ASP A 129 7.87 -11.27 -11.64
C ASP A 129 7.42 -12.73 -11.76
N ASP A 130 7.73 -13.56 -10.76
CA ASP A 130 7.31 -14.96 -10.70
C ASP A 130 5.77 -15.11 -10.69
N THR A 131 5.06 -14.17 -10.02
CA THR A 131 3.59 -14.10 -10.01
C THR A 131 3.04 -13.82 -11.42
N ILE A 132 3.68 -12.93 -12.15
CA ILE A 132 3.31 -12.54 -13.52
C ILE A 132 3.63 -13.68 -14.49
N GLU A 133 4.82 -14.29 -14.38
CA GLU A 133 5.21 -15.44 -15.20
C GLU A 133 4.31 -16.66 -15.00
N ALA A 134 3.78 -16.83 -13.78
CA ALA A 134 2.78 -17.87 -13.49
C ALA A 134 1.39 -17.56 -14.11
N GLY A 135 1.19 -16.39 -14.70
CA GLY A 135 -0.06 -15.98 -15.35
C GLY A 135 -1.19 -15.62 -14.37
N TYR A 136 -0.87 -15.33 -13.11
CA TYR A 136 -1.90 -14.94 -12.13
C TYR A 136 -2.32 -13.48 -12.28
N ALA A 137 -1.38 -12.61 -12.67
CA ALA A 137 -1.58 -11.19 -12.89
C ALA A 137 -0.75 -10.73 -14.08
N VAL A 138 -0.95 -9.48 -14.52
CA VAL A 138 -0.11 -8.85 -15.54
C VAL A 138 0.72 -7.73 -14.91
N ARG A 139 1.80 -7.31 -15.60
CA ARG A 139 2.65 -6.21 -15.15
C ARG A 139 1.98 -4.86 -15.46
N ALA A 140 2.12 -3.91 -14.57
CA ALA A 140 1.70 -2.53 -14.75
C ALA A 140 2.94 -1.61 -14.80
N ASP A 141 3.53 -1.44 -15.97
CA ASP A 141 4.68 -0.56 -16.17
C ASP A 141 4.26 0.82 -16.71
N VAL A 142 3.18 0.87 -17.49
CA VAL A 142 2.61 2.10 -18.06
C VAL A 142 1.09 2.12 -17.88
N PRO A 143 0.44 3.30 -17.91
CA PRO A 143 -1.01 3.41 -17.71
C PRO A 143 -1.86 2.56 -18.67
N GLN A 144 -1.37 2.31 -19.89
CA GLN A 144 -2.04 1.46 -20.87
C GLN A 144 -2.23 0.03 -20.34
N ASP A 145 -1.28 -0.51 -19.56
CA ASP A 145 -1.38 -1.86 -19.01
C ASP A 145 -2.61 -2.02 -18.10
N ALA A 146 -2.98 -0.96 -17.33
CA ALA A 146 -4.20 -0.97 -16.51
C ALA A 146 -5.48 -0.94 -17.36
N LEU A 147 -5.47 -0.24 -18.50
CA LEU A 147 -6.60 -0.21 -19.43
C LEU A 147 -6.78 -1.57 -20.09
N ASP A 148 -5.69 -2.21 -20.49
CA ASP A 148 -5.69 -3.53 -21.11
C ASP A 148 -6.13 -4.60 -20.08
N ALA A 149 -5.61 -4.57 -18.85
CA ALA A 149 -6.03 -5.44 -17.75
C ALA A 149 -7.54 -5.31 -17.49
N ARG A 150 -8.05 -4.07 -17.40
CA ARG A 150 -9.49 -3.82 -17.26
C ARG A 150 -10.29 -4.42 -18.42
N ALA A 151 -9.85 -4.20 -19.66
CA ALA A 151 -10.56 -4.69 -20.84
C ALA A 151 -10.61 -6.23 -20.89
N ASN A 152 -9.56 -6.89 -20.42
CA ASN A 152 -9.41 -8.35 -20.40
C ASN A 152 -9.98 -9.02 -19.14
N GLY A 153 -10.40 -8.24 -18.15
CA GLY A 153 -10.82 -8.75 -16.84
C GLY A 153 -9.67 -9.33 -16.01
N GLU A 154 -8.46 -8.82 -16.23
CA GLU A 154 -7.22 -9.15 -15.53
C GLU A 154 -6.93 -8.13 -14.42
N VAL A 155 -5.92 -8.41 -13.60
CA VAL A 155 -5.39 -7.51 -12.57
C VAL A 155 -3.93 -7.22 -12.90
N ALA A 156 -3.60 -5.94 -13.02
CA ALA A 156 -2.23 -5.49 -13.21
C ALA A 156 -1.58 -5.15 -11.86
N LEU A 157 -0.34 -5.58 -11.65
CA LEU A 157 0.46 -5.26 -10.46
C LEU A 157 1.51 -4.20 -10.81
N LEU A 158 1.41 -3.03 -10.15
CA LEU A 158 2.38 -1.96 -10.22
C LEU A 158 3.38 -2.12 -9.08
N SER A 159 4.67 -2.28 -9.41
CA SER A 159 5.71 -2.44 -8.42
C SER A 159 6.04 -1.12 -7.73
N ALA A 160 6.00 -1.13 -6.40
CA ALA A 160 6.23 0.03 -5.55
C ALA A 160 7.18 -0.30 -4.39
N LEU A 161 7.88 0.72 -3.91
CA LEU A 161 8.77 0.63 -2.75
C LEU A 161 8.19 1.45 -1.61
N GLU A 162 7.91 0.81 -0.48
CA GLU A 162 7.49 1.46 0.76
C GLU A 162 8.67 1.55 1.74
N GLY A 163 9.20 2.77 1.91
CA GLY A 163 10.47 2.99 2.58
C GLY A 163 11.66 2.72 1.65
N ALA A 164 12.29 3.81 1.19
CA ALA A 164 13.34 3.73 0.18
C ALA A 164 14.74 3.44 0.77
N ASP A 165 14.80 2.69 1.87
CA ASP A 165 16.05 2.24 2.51
C ASP A 165 16.92 1.39 1.57
N ALA A 166 16.31 0.74 0.58
CA ALA A 166 17.04 -0.03 -0.44
C ALA A 166 17.97 0.83 -1.32
N LEU A 167 17.75 2.14 -1.36
CA LEU A 167 18.66 3.03 -2.09
C LEU A 167 20.02 3.13 -1.41
N GLU A 168 20.13 2.94 -0.10
CA GLU A 168 21.38 2.93 0.67
C GLU A 168 22.27 4.16 0.35
N GLY A 169 21.66 5.34 0.09
CA GLY A 169 22.35 6.56 -0.32
C GLY A 169 22.92 6.54 -1.74
N SER A 170 22.55 5.58 -2.58
CA SER A 170 23.05 5.40 -3.94
C SER A 170 21.98 5.68 -4.99
N MET A 171 22.21 6.63 -5.89
CA MET A 171 21.37 6.87 -7.04
C MET A 171 21.40 5.70 -8.05
N GLU A 172 22.51 4.97 -8.14
CA GLU A 172 22.60 3.78 -9.00
C GLU A 172 21.64 2.68 -8.57
N ASN A 173 21.40 2.52 -7.25
CA ASN A 173 20.38 1.61 -6.74
C ASN A 173 18.98 2.02 -7.19
N PHE A 174 18.69 3.33 -7.23
CA PHE A 174 17.42 3.81 -7.76
C PHE A 174 17.25 3.48 -9.25
N TYR A 175 18.27 3.71 -10.06
CA TYR A 175 18.25 3.35 -11.47
C TYR A 175 18.07 1.84 -11.69
N GLU A 176 18.71 1.00 -10.88
CA GLU A 176 18.56 -0.43 -10.96
C GLU A 176 17.13 -0.89 -10.62
N LEU A 177 16.53 -0.36 -9.55
CA LEU A 177 15.14 -0.67 -9.20
C LEU A 177 14.16 -0.19 -10.29
N HIS A 178 14.38 0.99 -10.86
CA HIS A 178 13.57 1.50 -11.97
C HIS A 178 13.68 0.60 -13.22
N ARG A 179 14.89 0.16 -13.59
CA ARG A 179 15.08 -0.81 -14.70
C ARG A 179 14.36 -2.14 -14.45
N ARG A 180 14.19 -2.54 -13.19
CA ARG A 180 13.45 -3.74 -12.78
C ARG A 180 11.94 -3.53 -12.70
N GLY A 181 11.44 -2.36 -13.03
CA GLY A 181 10.00 -2.09 -13.06
C GLY A 181 9.47 -1.34 -11.85
N LEU A 182 10.29 -0.71 -11.01
CA LEU A 182 9.79 0.21 -9.97
C LEU A 182 9.12 1.42 -10.64
N ARG A 183 7.85 1.69 -10.29
CA ARG A 183 7.05 2.79 -10.84
C ARG A 183 6.49 3.73 -9.78
N LEU A 184 6.62 3.37 -8.52
CA LEU A 184 6.23 4.21 -7.40
C LEU A 184 7.28 4.09 -6.30
N ILE A 185 7.66 5.22 -5.70
CA ILE A 185 8.57 5.27 -4.57
C ILE A 185 7.93 6.05 -3.41
N GLN A 186 7.86 5.41 -2.25
CA GLN A 186 7.56 6.04 -0.98
C GLN A 186 8.89 6.21 -0.22
N PRO A 187 9.39 7.44 -0.05
CA PRO A 187 10.72 7.67 0.51
C PRO A 187 10.89 7.14 1.93
N ILE A 188 9.87 7.26 2.74
CA ILE A 188 9.89 7.00 4.18
C ILE A 188 8.84 5.94 4.55
N HIS A 189 9.17 5.08 5.53
CA HIS A 189 8.21 4.17 6.14
C HIS A 189 8.26 4.27 7.67
N PHE A 190 8.78 3.29 8.41
CA PHE A 190 8.78 3.28 9.87
C PHE A 190 10.11 3.72 10.48
N ARG A 191 10.97 4.37 9.73
CA ARG A 191 12.22 4.95 10.24
C ARG A 191 12.64 6.15 9.41
N ASN A 192 13.40 7.04 10.04
CA ASN A 192 14.17 8.02 9.30
C ASN A 192 15.29 7.29 8.54
N ASN A 193 15.53 7.69 7.32
CA ASN A 193 16.55 7.09 6.46
C ASN A 193 17.36 8.17 5.73
N GLU A 194 18.13 7.78 4.73
CA GLU A 194 18.99 8.67 3.96
C GLU A 194 18.21 9.71 3.12
N LEU A 195 16.86 9.57 3.01
CA LEU A 195 16.02 10.48 2.22
C LEU A 195 15.33 11.53 3.08
N GLY A 196 14.89 11.20 4.31
CA GLY A 196 14.11 12.14 5.12
C GLY A 196 13.59 11.55 6.42
N HIS A 197 12.50 12.13 6.94
CA HIS A 197 12.00 11.87 8.27
C HIS A 197 10.57 11.34 8.28
N MET A 198 10.31 10.39 9.20
CA MET A 198 9.03 9.70 9.33
C MET A 198 7.99 10.50 10.13
N GLN A 199 6.71 10.22 9.85
CA GLN A 199 5.55 10.80 10.51
C GLN A 199 5.28 10.22 11.91
N THR A 200 5.63 8.95 12.14
CA THR A 200 5.29 8.21 13.34
C THR A 200 6.32 8.41 14.45
N TRP A 201 5.88 8.14 15.70
CA TRP A 201 6.76 8.16 16.86
C TRP A 201 7.88 7.08 16.79
N PRO A 202 9.12 7.32 17.24
CA PRO A 202 9.59 8.59 17.82
C PRO A 202 9.82 9.68 16.76
N TYR A 203 9.09 10.78 16.90
CA TYR A 203 9.19 11.90 15.98
C TYR A 203 10.55 12.59 16.11
N SER A 204 11.15 12.93 14.98
CA SER A 204 12.29 13.85 14.93
C SER A 204 12.05 14.93 13.89
N PRO A 205 12.41 16.19 14.18
CA PRO A 205 12.28 17.29 13.23
C PRO A 205 13.23 17.09 12.05
N GLY A 206 12.87 17.63 10.90
CA GLY A 206 13.64 17.60 9.68
C GLY A 206 12.82 17.18 8.49
N GLY A 207 13.18 17.70 7.33
CA GLY A 207 12.57 17.40 6.04
C GLY A 207 13.40 16.42 5.21
N LEU A 208 13.40 16.61 3.89
CA LEU A 208 14.25 15.86 2.98
C LEU A 208 15.74 16.16 3.22
N THR A 209 16.55 15.13 3.17
CA THR A 209 18.01 15.30 3.06
C THR A 209 18.39 15.77 1.65
N GLU A 210 19.64 16.14 1.43
CA GLU A 210 20.11 16.48 0.07
C GLU A 210 20.01 15.28 -0.89
N PHE A 211 20.22 14.06 -0.39
CA PHE A 211 20.01 12.85 -1.17
C PHE A 211 18.52 12.64 -1.48
N GLY A 212 17.63 12.84 -0.51
CA GLY A 212 16.18 12.78 -0.71
C GLY A 212 15.69 13.78 -1.76
N LYS A 213 16.21 15.02 -1.73
CA LYS A 213 15.90 16.04 -2.75
C LYS A 213 16.38 15.62 -4.15
N ALA A 214 17.54 14.98 -4.25
CA ALA A 214 18.05 14.46 -5.52
C ALA A 214 17.15 13.31 -6.04
N VAL A 215 16.70 12.42 -5.16
CA VAL A 215 15.78 11.32 -5.52
C VAL A 215 14.44 11.85 -6.00
N VAL A 216 13.85 12.87 -5.35
CA VAL A 216 12.60 13.50 -5.78
C VAL A 216 12.71 14.05 -7.21
N ARG A 217 13.78 14.82 -7.50
CA ARG A 217 13.98 15.35 -8.87
C ARG A 217 14.15 14.25 -9.90
N GLU A 218 14.86 13.19 -9.53
CA GLU A 218 15.13 12.08 -10.44
C GLU A 218 13.87 11.20 -10.63
N ALA A 219 13.02 11.06 -9.62
CA ALA A 219 11.73 10.39 -9.75
C ALA A 219 10.84 11.09 -10.79
N ASN A 220 10.73 12.43 -10.74
CA ASN A 220 10.03 13.19 -11.77
C ASN A 220 10.62 12.94 -13.18
N ARG A 221 11.95 13.01 -13.32
CA ARG A 221 12.62 12.76 -14.61
C ARG A 221 12.39 11.35 -15.18
N LEU A 222 12.25 10.35 -14.30
CA LEU A 222 12.06 8.94 -14.68
C LEU A 222 10.59 8.55 -14.83
N GLY A 223 9.65 9.43 -14.51
CA GLY A 223 8.23 9.10 -14.51
C GLY A 223 7.85 8.14 -13.38
N VAL A 224 8.52 8.23 -12.22
CA VAL A 224 8.23 7.43 -11.03
C VAL A 224 7.36 8.24 -10.08
N ILE A 225 6.20 7.70 -9.71
CA ILE A 225 5.26 8.34 -8.79
C ILE A 225 5.89 8.47 -7.41
N ILE A 226 5.76 9.64 -6.78
CA ILE A 226 6.20 9.87 -5.41
C ILE A 226 5.00 9.74 -4.48
N ASP A 227 5.15 8.87 -3.47
CA ASP A 227 4.16 8.66 -2.41
C ASP A 227 4.67 9.22 -1.09
N MET A 228 3.92 10.14 -0.51
CA MET A 228 4.28 10.85 0.73
C MET A 228 3.73 10.18 2.00
N ALA A 229 3.01 9.07 1.90
CA ALA A 229 2.54 8.35 3.07
C ALA A 229 3.75 8.00 3.97
N HIS A 230 3.56 8.02 5.29
CA HIS A 230 4.60 7.89 6.33
C HIS A 230 5.60 9.06 6.47
N ALA A 231 5.72 9.96 5.51
CA ALA A 231 6.58 11.13 5.65
C ALA A 231 5.99 12.14 6.67
N ASN A 232 6.85 12.78 7.48
CA ASN A 232 6.39 13.85 8.34
C ASN A 232 6.04 15.11 7.54
N SER A 233 5.36 16.07 8.16
CA SER A 233 4.89 17.30 7.50
C SER A 233 6.01 18.12 6.84
N GLU A 234 7.21 18.13 7.42
CA GLU A 234 8.37 18.84 6.86
C GLU A 234 8.87 18.15 5.59
N THR A 235 9.01 16.82 5.62
CA THR A 235 9.37 16.02 4.43
C THR A 235 8.32 16.16 3.33
N MET A 236 7.02 16.13 3.66
CA MET A 236 5.93 16.33 2.69
C MET A 236 6.02 17.71 2.02
N ARG A 237 6.22 18.78 2.82
CA ARG A 237 6.37 20.14 2.27
C ARG A 237 7.59 20.27 1.37
N ASP A 238 8.71 19.65 1.74
CA ASP A 238 9.93 19.66 0.90
C ASP A 238 9.70 18.93 -0.42
N ILE A 239 8.98 17.79 -0.41
CA ILE A 239 8.59 17.07 -1.64
C ILE A 239 7.73 17.97 -2.52
N LEU A 240 6.64 18.53 -1.96
CA LEU A 240 5.70 19.39 -2.70
C LEU A 240 6.36 20.65 -3.26
N ALA A 241 7.39 21.18 -2.59
CA ALA A 241 8.15 22.34 -3.07
C ALA A 241 9.11 22.00 -4.22
N LEU A 242 9.46 20.73 -4.42
CA LEU A 242 10.45 20.27 -5.39
C LEU A 242 9.85 19.59 -6.61
N THR A 243 8.72 18.90 -6.42
CA THR A 243 8.09 18.13 -7.50
C THR A 243 7.30 19.04 -8.43
N GLU A 244 7.39 18.76 -9.73
CA GLU A 244 6.53 19.36 -10.77
C GLU A 244 5.35 18.44 -11.10
N ASP A 245 5.44 17.17 -10.71
CA ASP A 245 4.43 16.14 -10.96
C ASP A 245 3.47 15.99 -9.77
N PRO A 246 2.23 15.54 -10.01
CA PRO A 246 1.31 15.23 -8.94
C PRO A 246 1.78 14.05 -8.10
N VAL A 247 1.58 14.14 -6.78
CA VAL A 247 2.02 13.16 -5.80
C VAL A 247 0.87 12.31 -5.27
N LEU A 248 1.20 11.23 -4.55
CA LEU A 248 0.26 10.48 -3.72
C LEU A 248 0.54 10.70 -2.23
N PHE A 249 -0.50 10.62 -1.43
CA PHE A 249 -0.47 10.16 -0.06
C PHE A 249 -1.31 8.88 -0.04
N SER A 250 -0.68 7.75 -0.33
CA SER A 250 -1.38 6.55 -0.79
C SER A 250 -2.35 5.95 0.22
N HIS A 251 -2.05 6.04 1.53
CA HIS A 251 -2.87 5.45 2.58
C HIS A 251 -2.70 6.18 3.93
N GLY A 252 -3.81 6.36 4.63
CA GLY A 252 -3.83 6.99 5.94
C GLY A 252 -5.23 7.46 6.34
N GLY A 253 -5.26 8.25 7.42
CA GLY A 253 -6.48 8.86 7.94
C GLY A 253 -6.48 10.38 7.77
N VAL A 254 -7.46 11.04 8.42
CA VAL A 254 -7.65 12.48 8.41
C VAL A 254 -7.62 13.02 9.84
N ARG A 255 -6.79 14.02 10.11
CA ARG A 255 -6.60 14.61 11.45
C ARG A 255 -7.89 15.14 12.06
N ALA A 256 -8.77 15.69 11.24
CA ALA A 256 -10.04 16.24 11.71
C ALA A 256 -10.99 15.19 12.31
N LEU A 257 -10.80 13.89 11.98
CA LEU A 257 -11.67 12.80 12.41
C LEU A 257 -10.97 11.84 13.39
N THR A 258 -9.65 11.91 13.54
CA THR A 258 -8.89 11.08 14.50
C THR A 258 -7.59 11.75 14.91
N ASP A 259 -7.22 11.60 16.18
CA ASP A 259 -5.92 12.04 16.69
C ASP A 259 -4.94 10.87 16.66
N ASP A 260 -4.28 10.69 15.51
CA ASP A 260 -3.31 9.65 15.23
C ASP A 260 -2.09 10.23 14.50
N ASP A 261 -0.98 9.48 14.46
CA ASP A 261 0.22 9.90 13.74
C ASP A 261 0.10 9.65 12.23
N ARG A 262 -0.75 8.68 11.80
CA ARG A 262 -0.91 8.26 10.40
C ARG A 262 -2.07 8.98 9.71
N VAL A 263 -2.04 10.32 9.74
CA VAL A 263 -3.11 11.19 9.24
C VAL A 263 -2.54 12.38 8.48
N VAL A 264 -3.34 12.96 7.59
CA VAL A 264 -3.11 14.26 6.96
C VAL A 264 -3.98 15.33 7.62
N THR A 265 -3.45 16.54 7.71
CA THR A 265 -4.17 17.74 8.15
C THR A 265 -4.93 18.39 6.99
N ASP A 266 -5.89 19.27 7.29
CA ASP A 266 -6.61 20.04 6.26
C ASP A 266 -5.67 20.92 5.41
N GLU A 267 -4.57 21.41 6.01
CA GLU A 267 -3.53 22.15 5.27
C GLU A 267 -2.83 21.24 4.26
N GLU A 268 -2.40 20.06 4.68
CA GLU A 268 -1.75 19.07 3.82
C GLU A 268 -2.69 18.57 2.72
N ILE A 269 -3.98 18.36 3.02
CA ILE A 269 -4.99 18.03 2.01
C ILE A 269 -5.04 19.09 0.92
N ARG A 270 -5.07 20.40 1.29
CA ARG A 270 -5.09 21.49 0.30
C ARG A 270 -3.81 21.53 -0.52
N LEU A 271 -2.65 21.40 0.11
CA LEU A 271 -1.35 21.41 -0.59
C LEU A 271 -1.23 20.25 -1.60
N ILE A 272 -1.68 19.04 -1.21
CA ILE A 272 -1.70 17.88 -2.11
C ILE A 272 -2.68 18.12 -3.26
N ALA A 273 -3.85 18.67 -2.99
CA ALA A 273 -4.85 19.00 -4.02
C ALA A 273 -4.36 20.09 -4.98
N GLU A 274 -3.71 21.14 -4.47
CA GLU A 274 -3.09 22.21 -5.28
C GLU A 274 -1.99 21.68 -6.20
N ASN A 275 -1.23 20.67 -5.76
CA ASN A 275 -0.25 19.96 -6.60
C ASN A 275 -0.91 19.05 -7.65
N GLY A 276 -2.22 18.79 -7.57
CA GLY A 276 -2.91 17.83 -8.43
C GLY A 276 -2.85 16.38 -7.93
N GLY A 277 -2.34 16.16 -6.73
CA GLY A 277 -2.15 14.85 -6.11
C GLY A 277 -3.44 14.19 -5.62
N VAL A 278 -3.29 13.01 -5.01
CA VAL A 278 -4.40 12.19 -4.50
C VAL A 278 -4.08 11.63 -3.12
N ILE A 279 -5.08 11.63 -2.25
CA ILE A 279 -5.04 11.13 -0.88
C ILE A 279 -5.85 9.84 -0.79
N GLY A 280 -5.20 8.74 -0.41
CA GLY A 280 -5.81 7.44 -0.19
C GLY A 280 -6.31 7.27 1.23
N ILE A 281 -7.57 6.90 1.37
CA ILE A 281 -8.14 6.53 2.65
C ILE A 281 -8.06 5.03 2.81
N TRP A 282 -7.62 4.59 3.98
CA TRP A 282 -7.43 3.17 4.29
C TRP A 282 -8.54 2.58 5.17
N PRO A 283 -8.86 1.30 4.99
CA PRO A 283 -9.81 0.59 5.85
C PRO A 283 -9.12 -0.01 7.10
N ASN A 284 -8.25 0.75 7.78
CA ASN A 284 -7.56 0.28 8.98
C ASN A 284 -8.50 0.27 10.19
N GLY A 285 -9.10 -0.87 10.49
CA GLY A 285 -10.12 -1.02 11.53
C GLY A 285 -9.65 -0.73 12.97
N SER A 286 -8.36 -0.47 13.18
CA SER A 286 -7.88 0.02 14.48
C SER A 286 -8.02 1.53 14.62
N ARG A 287 -8.26 2.26 13.54
CA ARG A 287 -8.36 3.72 13.44
C ARG A 287 -9.64 4.18 12.74
N VAL A 288 -10.05 3.45 11.73
CA VAL A 288 -11.26 3.64 10.93
C VAL A 288 -12.14 2.43 11.15
N GLU A 289 -12.93 2.43 12.21
CA GLU A 289 -13.59 1.23 12.74
C GLU A 289 -14.59 0.60 11.77
N THR A 290 -15.29 1.43 10.99
CA THR A 290 -16.38 0.98 10.10
C THR A 290 -16.20 1.50 8.68
N LEU A 291 -16.86 0.84 7.72
CA LEU A 291 -16.94 1.31 6.35
C LEU A 291 -17.63 2.68 6.25
N ASP A 292 -18.66 2.92 7.04
CA ASP A 292 -19.35 4.21 7.06
C ASP A 292 -18.38 5.33 7.48
N LEU A 293 -17.59 5.10 8.53
CA LEU A 293 -16.54 6.03 8.95
C LEU A 293 -15.45 6.21 7.89
N MET A 294 -15.07 5.15 7.17
CA MET A 294 -14.12 5.27 6.05
C MET A 294 -14.65 6.23 4.97
N VAL A 295 -15.93 6.14 4.66
CA VAL A 295 -16.55 7.05 3.69
C VAL A 295 -16.68 8.46 4.26
N ASP A 296 -16.88 8.66 5.58
CA ASP A 296 -16.82 9.98 6.21
C ASP A 296 -15.44 10.63 6.03
N TYR A 297 -14.35 9.84 6.09
CA TYR A 297 -13.00 10.32 5.80
C TYR A 297 -12.85 10.72 4.33
N ILE A 298 -13.38 9.93 3.40
CA ILE A 298 -13.41 10.26 1.97
C ILE A 298 -14.17 11.57 1.76
N GLU A 299 -15.36 11.75 2.36
CA GLU A 299 -16.15 12.98 2.28
C GLU A 299 -15.43 14.18 2.87
N HIS A 300 -14.64 13.99 3.93
CA HIS A 300 -13.83 15.08 4.48
C HIS A 300 -12.77 15.56 3.47
N VAL A 301 -12.05 14.62 2.83
CA VAL A 301 -11.07 14.98 1.78
C VAL A 301 -11.77 15.67 0.62
N ILE A 302 -12.94 15.18 0.17
CA ILE A 302 -13.75 15.83 -0.88
C ILE A 302 -14.10 17.27 -0.50
N ARG A 303 -14.53 17.50 0.73
CA ARG A 303 -14.93 18.83 1.22
C ARG A 303 -13.77 19.81 1.25
N VAL A 304 -12.55 19.35 1.60
CA VAL A 304 -11.36 20.20 1.79
C VAL A 304 -10.56 20.36 0.50
N GLY A 305 -10.37 19.30 -0.26
CA GLY A 305 -9.51 19.24 -1.45
C GLY A 305 -10.26 19.06 -2.78
N GLY A 306 -11.49 18.54 -2.74
CA GLY A 306 -12.29 18.24 -3.95
C GLY A 306 -12.30 16.76 -4.31
N ILE A 307 -13.29 16.37 -5.13
CA ILE A 307 -13.54 14.97 -5.54
C ILE A 307 -12.38 14.36 -6.34
N ASP A 308 -11.60 15.19 -7.03
CA ASP A 308 -10.50 14.75 -7.90
C ASP A 308 -9.23 14.38 -7.12
N HIS A 309 -9.24 14.55 -5.77
CA HIS A 309 -8.05 14.42 -4.92
C HIS A 309 -8.17 13.34 -3.84
N VAL A 310 -9.12 12.43 -3.98
CA VAL A 310 -9.32 11.31 -3.03
C VAL A 310 -9.37 9.97 -3.76
N GLY A 311 -8.90 8.93 -3.09
CA GLY A 311 -8.92 7.54 -3.57
C GLY A 311 -8.85 6.54 -2.43
N ILE A 312 -8.53 5.30 -2.75
CA ILE A 312 -8.43 4.18 -1.80
C ILE A 312 -7.02 3.59 -1.86
N GLY A 313 -6.35 3.54 -0.72
CA GLY A 313 -5.16 2.73 -0.55
C GLY A 313 -5.39 1.80 0.63
N SER A 314 -5.63 0.53 0.34
CA SER A 314 -6.20 -0.37 1.34
C SER A 314 -5.22 -0.77 2.44
N ASP A 315 -3.92 -0.67 2.19
CA ASP A 315 -2.88 -1.29 2.99
C ASP A 315 -3.21 -2.77 3.30
N LEU A 316 -3.77 -3.45 2.28
CA LEU A 316 -4.18 -4.84 2.40
C LEU A 316 -2.98 -5.71 2.76
N ARG A 317 -3.12 -6.53 3.82
CA ARG A 317 -2.07 -7.34 4.45
C ARG A 317 -0.99 -6.55 5.20
N GLY A 318 -0.98 -5.22 5.17
CA GLY A 318 -0.14 -4.36 6.04
C GLY A 318 -0.81 -4.10 7.39
N VAL A 319 -2.12 -3.85 7.41
CA VAL A 319 -2.88 -3.65 8.65
C VAL A 319 -3.24 -4.96 9.35
N SER A 320 -3.44 -4.89 10.66
CA SER A 320 -3.80 -6.06 11.49
C SER A 320 -5.30 -6.35 11.50
N ARG A 321 -6.14 -5.34 11.28
CA ARG A 321 -7.61 -5.42 11.28
C ARG A 321 -8.18 -4.46 10.27
N TYR A 322 -9.23 -4.86 9.55
CA TYR A 322 -9.95 -4.02 8.61
C TYR A 322 -11.21 -3.42 9.23
N SER A 323 -11.67 -2.31 8.66
CA SER A 323 -12.95 -1.68 9.01
C SER A 323 -14.09 -2.68 8.87
N THR A 324 -14.98 -2.73 9.86
CA THR A 324 -16.20 -3.54 9.79
C THR A 324 -17.02 -3.12 8.57
N GLY A 325 -17.42 -4.08 7.75
CA GLY A 325 -18.14 -3.85 6.49
C GLY A 325 -17.23 -3.78 5.25
N PHE A 326 -15.93 -3.47 5.37
CA PHE A 326 -14.97 -3.63 4.29
C PHE A 326 -14.53 -5.10 4.15
N GLY A 327 -14.21 -5.75 5.29
CA GLY A 327 -13.82 -7.15 5.37
C GLY A 327 -12.40 -7.46 4.86
N GLY A 328 -11.86 -8.60 5.30
CA GLY A 328 -10.49 -9.03 5.01
C GLY A 328 -10.24 -9.53 3.57
N ASN A 329 -11.27 -9.62 2.74
CA ASN A 329 -11.21 -10.11 1.37
C ASN A 329 -11.22 -8.98 0.33
N ALA A 330 -10.76 -7.78 0.72
CA ALA A 330 -10.65 -6.64 -0.18
C ALA A 330 -11.99 -6.27 -0.87
N ASN A 331 -13.06 -6.10 -0.09
CA ASN A 331 -14.38 -5.79 -0.63
C ASN A 331 -14.50 -4.31 -1.03
N PHE A 332 -13.72 -3.89 -2.02
CA PHE A 332 -13.77 -2.52 -2.55
C PHE A 332 -15.15 -2.12 -3.08
N ARG A 333 -15.94 -3.10 -3.58
CA ARG A 333 -17.31 -2.84 -4.02
C ARG A 333 -18.22 -2.31 -2.90
N ALA A 334 -17.91 -2.62 -1.64
CA ALA A 334 -18.65 -2.08 -0.51
C ALA A 334 -18.44 -0.57 -0.35
N VAL A 335 -17.23 -0.06 -0.64
CA VAL A 335 -16.96 1.37 -0.66
C VAL A 335 -17.74 2.05 -1.77
N ALA A 336 -17.70 1.50 -2.99
CA ALA A 336 -18.48 2.02 -4.11
C ALA A 336 -20.00 2.02 -3.81
N ALA A 337 -20.52 0.94 -3.20
CA ALA A 337 -21.92 0.84 -2.80
C ALA A 337 -22.32 1.91 -1.78
N GLU A 338 -21.46 2.17 -0.78
CA GLU A 338 -21.72 3.20 0.22
C GLU A 338 -21.71 4.60 -0.37
N LEU A 339 -20.75 4.91 -1.26
CA LEU A 339 -20.73 6.20 -1.98
C LEU A 339 -22.00 6.39 -2.80
N LEU A 340 -22.43 5.36 -3.55
CA LEU A 340 -23.69 5.40 -4.31
C LEU A 340 -24.91 5.60 -3.39
N ALA A 341 -24.93 4.94 -2.23
CA ALA A 341 -26.02 5.08 -1.25
C ALA A 341 -26.07 6.50 -0.64
N ARG A 342 -24.93 7.18 -0.53
CA ARG A 342 -24.82 8.60 -0.11
C ARG A 342 -25.15 9.58 -1.23
N GLY A 343 -25.43 9.12 -2.45
CA GLY A 343 -25.91 9.95 -3.56
C GLY A 343 -24.82 10.46 -4.51
N TYR A 344 -23.59 9.94 -4.41
CA TYR A 344 -22.54 10.23 -5.39
C TYR A 344 -22.92 9.71 -6.78
N SER A 345 -22.52 10.44 -7.81
CA SER A 345 -22.73 10.02 -9.20
C SER A 345 -21.84 8.84 -9.58
N ASP A 346 -22.16 8.15 -10.68
CA ASP A 346 -21.33 7.07 -11.22
C ASP A 346 -19.90 7.56 -11.54
N ASP A 347 -19.79 8.80 -12.05
CA ASP A 347 -18.51 9.43 -12.36
C ASP A 347 -17.69 9.74 -11.08
N ASP A 348 -18.33 10.30 -10.04
CA ASP A 348 -17.67 10.55 -8.76
C ASP A 348 -17.15 9.25 -8.13
N VAL A 349 -17.97 8.20 -8.16
CA VAL A 349 -17.57 6.87 -7.67
C VAL A 349 -16.40 6.33 -8.49
N GLY A 350 -16.45 6.46 -9.82
CA GLY A 350 -15.35 6.06 -10.69
C GLY A 350 -14.04 6.79 -10.39
N LYS A 351 -14.11 8.09 -10.10
CA LYS A 351 -12.95 8.89 -9.68
C LYS A 351 -12.35 8.36 -8.37
N VAL A 352 -13.15 8.21 -7.34
CA VAL A 352 -12.69 7.73 -6.01
C VAL A 352 -12.15 6.31 -6.07
N MET A 353 -12.81 5.42 -6.83
CA MET A 353 -12.43 4.01 -6.92
C MET A 353 -11.13 3.75 -7.69
N GLY A 354 -10.51 4.79 -8.29
CA GLY A 354 -9.22 4.65 -8.94
C GLY A 354 -8.97 5.62 -10.10
N GLY A 355 -10.00 6.28 -10.64
CA GLY A 355 -9.84 7.25 -11.72
C GLY A 355 -8.87 8.38 -11.38
N ASN A 356 -8.90 8.86 -10.12
CA ASN A 356 -7.98 9.90 -9.65
C ASN A 356 -6.52 9.39 -9.60
N PHE A 357 -6.29 8.17 -9.11
CA PHE A 357 -4.97 7.54 -9.16
C PHE A 357 -4.49 7.38 -10.61
N PHE A 358 -5.36 6.88 -11.48
CA PHE A 358 -5.02 6.68 -12.89
C PHE A 358 -4.63 8.00 -13.58
N ARG A 359 -5.30 9.10 -13.24
CA ARG A 359 -4.93 10.45 -13.70
C ARG A 359 -3.53 10.85 -13.25
N VAL A 360 -3.21 10.66 -11.95
CA VAL A 360 -1.86 10.95 -11.41
C VAL A 360 -0.82 10.11 -12.14
N TRP A 361 -1.03 8.81 -12.22
CA TRP A 361 -0.09 7.91 -12.90
C TRP A 361 0.12 8.28 -14.36
N SER A 362 -0.97 8.57 -15.09
CA SER A 362 -0.88 8.99 -16.49
C SER A 362 -0.11 10.31 -16.66
N THR A 363 -0.26 11.24 -15.74
CA THR A 363 0.49 12.50 -15.75
C THR A 363 1.98 12.26 -15.51
N VAL A 364 2.32 11.48 -14.48
CA VAL A 364 3.71 11.22 -14.08
C VAL A 364 4.45 10.36 -15.11
N ALA A 365 3.80 9.35 -15.68
CA ALA A 365 4.41 8.46 -16.66
C ALA A 365 4.74 9.16 -18.00
N GLY A 366 4.34 10.40 -18.16
CA GLY A 366 4.73 11.24 -19.31
C GLY A 366 4.07 10.85 -20.63
N GLN A 367 2.93 10.15 -20.58
CA GLN A 367 1.97 9.86 -21.66
C GLN A 367 2.54 9.77 -23.07
#